data_51b326e59e507a760362c2a62ea10205
#
_entry.id   51b326e59e507a760362c2a62ea10205
#
_cell.length_a   1.000
_cell.length_b   1.000
_cell.length_c   1.000
_cell.angle_alpha   90.00
_cell.angle_beta   90.00
_cell.angle_gamma   90.00
#
_symmetry.space_group_name_H-M   'P 1'
#
loop_
_entity.id
_entity.type
_entity.pdbx_description
1 polymer ?
#
loop_
_entity_poly.entity_id
_entity_poly.type
_entity_poly.pdbx_seq_one_letter_code
_entity_poly.pdbx_strand_id
1 'polypeptide(L)'
;MELSYGKKKFQYGYFLTRRFLKIYPVYYLSLFVGVLIYLQHNNWQCSVCNVPNLLAGITGFYAFIGKWGGPFVGTSWFIGLIITMYLLYPYISKKIQSRPHTTLITLLIISVLSRFLLGRYNILPTRPLDWFPLSRLFEFSLGIYLVNIIKRDLWLCMNDFKKIGRILAFSSEISFPLFLVHYPLLFLVKYFSRFTDYYLAIILYLGTSIMISWIIIILSSRLSLFLSNYKQR
;
A
#
# COMPACT_ATOMS: atom_id res chain seq x y z
N MET A 1 11.69 -11.02 -7.47
CA MET A 1 12.92 -10.97 -6.68
C MET A 1 12.69 -11.73 -5.37
N GLU A 2 13.48 -12.71 -5.04
CA GLU A 2 13.46 -13.57 -3.85
C GLU A 2 12.40 -14.67 -3.75
N LEU A 3 12.46 -15.60 -4.68
CA LEU A 3 12.06 -16.98 -4.45
C LEU A 3 13.06 -17.93 -5.11
N SER A 4 14.37 -17.72 -4.90
CA SER A 4 15.34 -18.80 -4.98
C SER A 4 15.27 -19.60 -3.68
N TYR A 5 14.19 -20.32 -3.51
CA TYR A 5 13.96 -21.24 -2.40
C TYR A 5 14.67 -22.58 -2.67
N GLY A 6 15.97 -22.49 -2.96
CA GLY A 6 16.76 -23.71 -3.10
C GLY A 6 17.71 -23.99 -1.96
N LYS A 7 18.15 -23.03 -1.15
CA LYS A 7 19.18 -23.31 -0.12
C LYS A 7 19.28 -22.34 1.08
N LYS A 8 18.49 -21.28 1.19
CA LYS A 8 18.53 -20.40 2.37
C LYS A 8 17.25 -20.49 3.20
N LYS A 9 17.40 -20.82 4.49
CA LYS A 9 16.29 -20.85 5.45
C LYS A 9 15.59 -19.48 5.46
N PHE A 10 14.26 -19.44 5.27
CA PHE A 10 13.49 -18.22 5.26
C PHE A 10 13.61 -17.50 6.61
N GLN A 11 14.18 -16.33 6.63
CA GLN A 11 14.33 -15.50 7.81
C GLN A 11 13.18 -14.49 7.87
N TYR A 12 12.17 -14.79 8.66
CA TYR A 12 10.95 -13.99 8.77
C TYR A 12 11.22 -12.54 9.21
N GLY A 13 12.08 -12.36 10.22
CA GLY A 13 12.45 -11.02 10.68
C GLY A 13 13.11 -10.16 9.59
N TYR A 14 14.02 -10.76 8.82
CA TYR A 14 14.65 -10.09 7.68
C TYR A 14 13.65 -9.70 6.59
N PHE A 15 12.72 -10.61 6.28
CA PHE A 15 11.63 -10.32 5.33
C PHE A 15 10.79 -9.13 5.79
N LEU A 16 10.31 -9.13 7.04
CA LEU A 16 9.51 -8.03 7.58
C LEU A 16 10.27 -6.71 7.60
N THR A 17 11.52 -6.71 8.07
CA THR A 17 12.35 -5.50 8.08
C THR A 17 12.47 -4.88 6.69
N ARG A 18 12.72 -5.70 5.66
CA ARG A 18 12.78 -5.19 4.27
C ARG A 18 11.45 -4.60 3.79
N ARG A 19 10.32 -5.19 4.20
CA ARG A 19 8.99 -4.67 3.85
C ARG A 19 8.70 -3.35 4.57
N PHE A 20 9.01 -3.27 5.84
CA PHE A 20 8.88 -2.05 6.61
C PHE A 20 9.75 -0.92 6.06
N LEU A 21 11.03 -1.18 5.79
CA LEU A 21 11.94 -0.21 5.19
C LEU A 21 11.50 0.27 3.78
N LYS A 22 10.70 -0.51 3.08
CA LYS A 22 10.15 -0.10 1.78
C LYS A 22 8.86 0.71 1.92
N ILE A 23 7.99 0.40 2.88
CA ILE A 23 6.67 1.01 3.03
C ILE A 23 6.72 2.30 3.84
N TYR A 24 7.31 2.25 5.04
CA TYR A 24 7.21 3.35 5.99
C TYR A 24 7.88 4.65 5.55
N PRO A 25 9.06 4.66 4.90
CA PRO A 25 9.63 5.91 4.40
C PRO A 25 8.70 6.63 3.41
N VAL A 26 8.09 5.89 2.49
CA VAL A 26 7.11 6.43 1.54
C VAL A 26 5.86 6.92 2.27
N TYR A 27 5.36 6.12 3.21
CA TYR A 27 4.17 6.45 4.00
C TYR A 27 4.38 7.73 4.82
N TYR A 28 5.49 7.85 5.54
CA TYR A 28 5.77 9.03 6.38
C TYR A 28 5.97 10.30 5.56
N LEU A 29 6.61 10.22 4.40
CA LEU A 29 6.70 11.36 3.48
C LEU A 29 5.32 11.77 2.96
N SER A 30 4.49 10.80 2.59
CA SER A 30 3.10 11.07 2.16
C SER A 30 2.24 11.61 3.32
N LEU A 31 2.44 11.09 4.53
CA LEU A 31 1.77 11.58 5.74
C LEU A 31 2.17 13.03 6.03
N PHE A 32 3.45 13.36 5.91
CA PHE A 32 3.95 14.71 6.08
C PHE A 32 3.28 15.69 5.10
N VAL A 33 3.20 15.33 3.82
CA VAL A 33 2.47 16.12 2.81
C VAL A 33 1.00 16.27 3.20
N GLY A 34 0.34 15.18 3.60
CA GLY A 34 -1.05 15.20 4.02
C GLY A 34 -1.30 16.08 5.25
N VAL A 35 -0.40 16.05 6.24
CA VAL A 35 -0.46 16.91 7.43
C VAL A 35 -0.33 18.38 7.05
N LEU A 36 0.62 18.74 6.20
CA LEU A 36 0.81 20.13 5.75
C LEU A 36 -0.45 20.66 5.05
N ILE A 37 -1.03 19.86 4.15
CA ILE A 37 -2.27 20.22 3.44
C ILE A 37 -3.44 20.39 4.42
N TYR A 38 -3.58 19.46 5.37
CA TYR A 38 -4.61 19.51 6.40
C TYR A 38 -4.50 20.77 7.26
N LEU A 39 -3.31 21.09 7.74
CA LEU A 39 -3.05 22.28 8.56
C LEU A 39 -3.33 23.56 7.79
N GLN A 40 -2.88 23.65 6.55
CA GLN A 40 -3.16 24.80 5.68
C GLN A 40 -4.67 24.99 5.48
N HIS A 41 -5.42 23.93 5.29
CA HIS A 41 -6.89 23.99 5.09
C HIS A 41 -7.66 24.39 6.35
N ASN A 42 -7.11 24.11 7.52
CA ASN A 42 -7.72 24.40 8.82
C ASN A 42 -7.04 25.55 9.57
N ASN A 43 -6.47 26.53 8.84
CA ASN A 43 -5.80 27.70 9.40
C ASN A 43 -4.78 27.35 10.51
N TRP A 44 -3.98 26.32 10.26
CA TRP A 44 -2.95 25.78 11.17
C TRP A 44 -3.49 25.24 12.50
N GLN A 45 -4.80 25.02 12.61
CA GLN A 45 -5.40 24.37 13.75
C GLN A 45 -5.56 22.86 13.53
N CYS A 46 -5.21 22.07 14.53
CA CYS A 46 -5.32 20.61 14.46
C CYS A 46 -6.35 20.08 15.46
N SER A 47 -7.61 20.08 15.09
CA SER A 47 -8.72 19.53 15.91
C SER A 47 -8.67 18.01 16.09
N VAL A 48 -7.92 17.32 15.22
CA VAL A 48 -7.80 15.84 15.21
C VAL A 48 -6.46 15.34 15.78
N CYS A 49 -5.57 16.21 16.24
CA CYS A 49 -4.25 15.88 16.78
C CYS A 49 -4.32 15.36 18.24
N ASN A 50 -5.22 14.45 18.54
CA ASN A 50 -5.22 13.74 19.81
C ASN A 50 -4.32 12.49 19.76
N VAL A 51 -3.88 12.02 20.93
CA VAL A 51 -2.92 10.92 21.06
C VAL A 51 -3.36 9.66 20.29
N PRO A 52 -4.61 9.16 20.38
CA PRO A 52 -5.03 7.99 19.61
C PRO A 52 -4.91 8.17 18.10
N ASN A 53 -5.26 9.34 17.58
CA ASN A 53 -5.16 9.65 16.16
C ASN A 53 -3.72 9.74 15.68
N LEU A 54 -2.84 10.33 16.49
CA LEU A 54 -1.41 10.43 16.17
C LEU A 54 -0.76 9.04 16.15
N LEU A 55 -1.04 8.19 17.14
CA LEU A 55 -0.54 6.82 17.18
C LEU A 55 -1.05 6.00 15.98
N ALA A 56 -2.34 6.10 15.69
CA ALA A 56 -2.91 5.44 14.51
C ALA A 56 -2.33 5.97 13.20
N GLY A 57 -2.03 7.28 13.12
CA GLY A 57 -1.33 7.91 12.00
C GLY A 57 0.08 7.39 11.82
N ILE A 58 0.88 7.35 12.87
CA ILE A 58 2.25 6.88 12.82
C ILE A 58 2.31 5.40 12.42
N THR A 59 1.39 4.59 12.92
CA THR A 59 1.35 3.14 12.64
C THR A 59 0.64 2.78 11.32
N GLY A 60 -0.24 3.67 10.81
CA GLY A 60 -1.08 3.41 9.62
C GLY A 60 -2.34 2.58 9.92
N PHE A 61 -2.71 2.40 11.20
CA PHE A 61 -3.86 1.58 11.62
C PHE A 61 -5.14 2.37 11.89
N TYR A 62 -5.36 3.49 11.22
CA TYR A 62 -6.57 4.30 11.38
C TYR A 62 -7.87 3.52 11.19
N ALA A 63 -7.92 2.65 10.18
CA ALA A 63 -9.11 1.85 9.89
C ALA A 63 -9.50 0.95 11.06
N PHE A 64 -8.51 0.39 11.77
CA PHE A 64 -8.72 -0.52 12.89
C PHE A 64 -9.29 0.17 14.14
N ILE A 65 -9.19 1.49 14.24
CA ILE A 65 -9.83 2.30 15.30
C ILE A 65 -11.10 2.99 14.81
N GLY A 66 -11.69 2.52 13.72
CA GLY A 66 -12.96 3.02 13.21
C GLY A 66 -12.90 4.33 12.42
N LYS A 67 -11.71 4.76 11.98
CA LYS A 67 -11.52 6.04 11.27
C LYS A 67 -11.08 5.89 9.81
N TRP A 68 -11.40 4.80 9.20
CA TRP A 68 -11.10 4.39 7.81
C TRP A 68 -9.78 4.96 7.25
N GLY A 69 -9.77 6.10 6.59
CA GLY A 69 -8.58 6.68 5.96
C GLY A 69 -7.76 7.63 6.83
N GLY A 70 -8.27 8.02 7.99
CA GLY A 70 -7.65 9.05 8.82
C GLY A 70 -7.77 10.46 8.23
N PRO A 71 -7.37 11.49 8.99
CA PRO A 71 -7.59 12.89 8.60
C PRO A 71 -6.55 13.42 7.61
N PHE A 72 -5.37 12.82 7.54
CA PHE A 72 -4.25 13.36 6.78
C PHE A 72 -4.04 12.68 5.42
N VAL A 73 -4.14 11.34 5.39
CA VAL A 73 -3.98 10.54 4.18
C VAL A 73 -5.17 9.58 4.09
N GLY A 74 -6.15 9.91 3.24
CA GLY A 74 -7.39 9.13 3.12
C GLY A 74 -7.20 7.66 2.75
N THR A 75 -6.04 7.31 2.21
CA THR A 75 -5.67 5.93 1.82
C THR A 75 -4.83 5.20 2.87
N SER A 76 -4.63 5.77 4.07
CA SER A 76 -3.81 5.15 5.13
C SER A 76 -4.36 3.81 5.64
N TRP A 77 -5.64 3.51 5.43
CA TRP A 77 -6.24 2.20 5.71
C TRP A 77 -5.48 1.04 5.05
N PHE A 78 -4.89 1.29 3.88
CA PHE A 78 -4.13 0.29 3.14
C PHE A 78 -2.83 -0.12 3.85
N ILE A 79 -2.23 0.78 4.63
CA ILE A 79 -0.98 0.50 5.36
C ILE A 79 -1.22 -0.60 6.40
N GLY A 80 -2.24 -0.45 7.24
CA GLY A 80 -2.60 -1.48 8.22
C GLY A 80 -2.96 -2.82 7.57
N LEU A 81 -3.70 -2.78 6.46
CA LEU A 81 -4.04 -3.96 5.69
C LEU A 81 -2.79 -4.68 5.17
N ILE A 82 -1.91 -4.00 4.44
CA ILE A 82 -0.74 -4.63 3.82
C ILE A 82 0.26 -5.16 4.85
N ILE A 83 0.41 -4.48 5.98
CA ILE A 83 1.24 -4.98 7.09
C ILE A 83 0.67 -6.28 7.64
N THR A 84 -0.65 -6.33 7.90
CA THR A 84 -1.32 -7.54 8.36
C THR A 84 -1.14 -8.68 7.36
N MET A 85 -1.23 -8.40 6.05
CA MET A 85 -0.97 -9.40 5.01
C MET A 85 0.48 -9.91 5.01
N TYR A 86 1.47 -9.04 5.28
CA TYR A 86 2.86 -9.47 5.39
C TYR A 86 3.14 -10.30 6.65
N LEU A 87 2.43 -10.06 7.74
CA LEU A 87 2.49 -10.94 8.92
C LEU A 87 1.95 -12.33 8.61
N LEU A 88 0.90 -12.43 7.80
CA LEU A 88 0.28 -13.69 7.38
C LEU A 88 1.02 -14.39 6.23
N TYR A 89 1.86 -13.64 5.49
CA TYR A 89 2.51 -14.12 4.26
C TYR A 89 3.21 -15.49 4.39
N PRO A 90 4.06 -15.76 5.40
CA PRO A 90 4.79 -17.04 5.47
C PRO A 90 3.86 -18.23 5.62
N TYR A 91 2.77 -18.08 6.36
CA TYR A 91 1.78 -19.14 6.55
C TYR A 91 1.01 -19.40 5.25
N ILE A 92 0.53 -18.34 4.59
CA ILE A 92 -0.21 -18.42 3.33
C ILE A 92 0.69 -19.00 2.23
N SER A 93 1.91 -18.49 2.09
CA SER A 93 2.86 -18.95 1.07
C SER A 93 3.20 -20.42 1.23
N LYS A 94 3.46 -20.91 2.45
CA LYS A 94 3.71 -22.32 2.74
C LYS A 94 2.50 -23.19 2.38
N LYS A 95 1.29 -22.75 2.69
CA LYS A 95 0.04 -23.45 2.36
C LYS A 95 -0.19 -23.53 0.86
N ILE A 96 0.05 -22.42 0.13
CA ILE A 96 -0.09 -22.36 -1.33
C ILE A 96 0.95 -23.29 -2.01
N GLN A 97 2.17 -23.38 -1.49
CA GLN A 97 3.18 -24.28 -2.05
C GLN A 97 2.82 -25.75 -1.87
N SER A 98 2.20 -26.14 -0.73
CA SER A 98 1.84 -27.52 -0.46
C SER A 98 0.53 -27.95 -1.11
N ARG A 99 -0.50 -27.13 -1.07
CA ARG A 99 -1.86 -27.42 -1.56
C ARG A 99 -2.50 -26.18 -2.19
N PRO A 100 -2.08 -25.78 -3.41
CA PRO A 100 -2.48 -24.49 -3.98
C PRO A 100 -3.98 -24.34 -4.17
N HIS A 101 -4.63 -25.28 -4.83
CA HIS A 101 -6.08 -25.20 -5.14
C HIS A 101 -6.94 -25.21 -3.88
N THR A 102 -6.68 -26.14 -2.97
CA THR A 102 -7.43 -26.21 -1.70
C THR A 102 -7.27 -24.94 -0.89
N THR A 103 -6.05 -24.40 -0.81
CA THR A 103 -5.77 -23.16 -0.08
C THR A 103 -6.51 -21.97 -0.71
N LEU A 104 -6.46 -21.81 -2.03
CA LEU A 104 -7.15 -20.71 -2.72
C LEU A 104 -8.67 -20.80 -2.53
N ILE A 105 -9.28 -21.98 -2.68
CA ILE A 105 -10.71 -22.19 -2.47
C ILE A 105 -11.10 -21.86 -1.02
N THR A 106 -10.33 -22.34 -0.04
CA THR A 106 -10.60 -22.03 1.38
C THR A 106 -10.52 -20.53 1.65
N LEU A 107 -9.50 -19.86 1.14
CA LEU A 107 -9.33 -18.41 1.34
C LEU A 107 -10.38 -17.59 0.56
N LEU A 108 -10.84 -18.08 -0.59
CA LEU A 108 -11.98 -17.50 -1.32
C LEU A 108 -13.25 -17.57 -0.46
N ILE A 109 -13.57 -18.76 0.09
CA ILE A 109 -14.75 -18.96 0.95
C ILE A 109 -14.68 -18.01 2.16
N ILE A 110 -13.51 -17.93 2.83
CA ILE A 110 -13.31 -17.04 3.98
C ILE A 110 -13.52 -15.58 3.56
N SER A 111 -12.97 -15.15 2.43
CA SER A 111 -13.10 -13.76 1.96
C SER A 111 -14.54 -13.42 1.59
N VAL A 112 -15.26 -14.31 0.89
CA VAL A 112 -16.66 -14.10 0.53
C VAL A 112 -17.57 -14.09 1.76
N LEU A 113 -17.38 -15.05 2.67
CA LEU A 113 -18.15 -15.11 3.92
C LEU A 113 -17.91 -13.88 4.79
N SER A 114 -16.65 -13.47 4.92
CA SER A 114 -16.28 -12.24 5.65
C SER A 114 -16.97 -11.00 5.07
N ARG A 115 -16.96 -10.84 3.75
CA ARG A 115 -17.66 -9.73 3.06
C ARG A 115 -19.15 -9.77 3.28
N PHE A 116 -19.76 -10.95 3.18
CA PHE A 116 -21.19 -11.12 3.43
C PHE A 116 -21.56 -10.73 4.86
N LEU A 117 -20.85 -11.25 5.86
CA LEU A 117 -21.10 -10.95 7.28
C LEU A 117 -20.90 -9.47 7.59
N LEU A 118 -19.81 -8.87 7.13
CA LEU A 118 -19.50 -7.45 7.34
C LEU A 118 -20.52 -6.53 6.66
N GLY A 119 -20.96 -6.87 5.45
CA GLY A 119 -21.94 -6.09 4.72
C GLY A 119 -23.37 -6.24 5.27
N ARG A 120 -23.72 -7.42 5.80
CA ARG A 120 -25.08 -7.69 6.28
C ARG A 120 -25.33 -7.17 7.71
N TYR A 121 -24.34 -7.29 8.59
CA TYR A 121 -24.53 -7.03 10.01
C TYR A 121 -23.89 -5.74 10.53
N ASN A 122 -23.17 -4.99 9.68
CA ASN A 122 -22.48 -3.74 10.05
C ASN A 122 -21.64 -3.87 11.33
N ILE A 123 -20.98 -5.02 11.51
CA ILE A 123 -20.25 -5.40 12.74
C ILE A 123 -19.09 -4.44 13.01
N LEU A 124 -18.47 -3.90 11.95
CA LEU A 124 -17.32 -3.02 12.06
C LEU A 124 -17.64 -1.63 11.49
N PRO A 125 -17.07 -0.57 12.09
CA PRO A 125 -17.31 0.78 11.62
C PRO A 125 -16.65 1.03 10.25
N THR A 126 -17.22 1.97 9.51
CA THR A 126 -16.69 2.59 8.29
C THR A 126 -15.99 1.67 7.28
N ARG A 127 -16.70 1.30 6.21
CA ARG A 127 -16.19 0.58 5.02
C ARG A 127 -15.30 -0.64 5.33
N PRO A 128 -15.73 -1.61 6.18
CA PRO A 128 -14.87 -2.73 6.56
C PRO A 128 -14.50 -3.64 5.37
N LEU A 129 -15.27 -3.63 4.30
CA LEU A 129 -14.99 -4.38 3.07
C LEU A 129 -13.68 -3.97 2.40
N ASP A 130 -13.24 -2.71 2.59
CA ASP A 130 -12.02 -2.19 1.99
C ASP A 130 -10.77 -2.62 2.75
N TRP A 131 -10.78 -2.52 4.07
CA TRP A 131 -9.58 -2.63 4.89
C TRP A 131 -9.50 -3.89 5.76
N PHE A 132 -10.61 -4.60 5.97
CA PHE A 132 -10.59 -5.77 6.86
C PHE A 132 -9.80 -6.93 6.22
N PRO A 133 -8.76 -7.46 6.91
CA PRO A 133 -7.84 -8.40 6.29
C PRO A 133 -8.50 -9.66 5.75
N LEU A 134 -9.48 -10.23 6.46
CA LEU A 134 -10.13 -11.47 6.00
C LEU A 134 -10.87 -11.29 4.67
N SER A 135 -11.44 -10.11 4.42
CA SER A 135 -12.14 -9.82 3.16
C SER A 135 -11.18 -9.66 1.96
N ARG A 136 -9.88 -9.53 2.19
CA ARG A 136 -8.84 -9.34 1.15
C ARG A 136 -7.84 -10.50 1.06
N LEU A 137 -8.04 -11.57 1.85
CA LEU A 137 -7.13 -12.72 1.87
C LEU A 137 -7.03 -13.42 0.52
N PHE A 138 -8.14 -13.55 -0.18
CA PHE A 138 -8.15 -14.25 -1.48
C PHE A 138 -7.32 -13.51 -2.51
N GLU A 139 -7.50 -12.19 -2.68
CA GLU A 139 -6.77 -11.39 -3.66
C GLU A 139 -5.26 -11.42 -3.40
N PHE A 140 -4.88 -11.31 -2.12
CA PHE A 140 -3.48 -11.40 -1.72
C PHE A 140 -2.89 -12.78 -2.02
N SER A 141 -3.63 -13.84 -1.72
CA SER A 141 -3.21 -15.24 -1.93
C SER A 141 -3.15 -15.58 -3.42
N LEU A 142 -4.09 -15.08 -4.21
CA LEU A 142 -4.09 -15.22 -5.66
C LEU A 142 -2.85 -14.56 -6.26
N GLY A 143 -2.45 -13.38 -5.77
CA GLY A 143 -1.20 -12.73 -6.16
C GLY A 143 0.03 -13.60 -5.88
N ILE A 144 0.12 -14.24 -4.71
CA ILE A 144 1.20 -15.19 -4.38
C ILE A 144 1.20 -16.38 -5.35
N TYR A 145 0.05 -16.95 -5.62
CA TYR A 145 -0.11 -18.10 -6.51
C TYR A 145 0.30 -17.76 -7.95
N LEU A 146 -0.19 -16.64 -8.49
CA LEU A 146 0.14 -16.18 -9.84
C LEU A 146 1.65 -15.92 -10.01
N VAL A 147 2.30 -15.30 -9.03
CA VAL A 147 3.76 -15.09 -9.09
C VAL A 147 4.50 -16.43 -9.14
N ASN A 148 4.03 -17.47 -8.46
CA ASN A 148 4.66 -18.79 -8.50
C ASN A 148 4.50 -19.47 -9.87
N ILE A 149 3.34 -19.32 -10.54
CA ILE A 149 3.11 -19.84 -11.91
C ILE A 149 3.94 -19.04 -12.91
N ILE A 150 3.83 -17.73 -12.89
CA ILE A 150 4.49 -16.82 -13.82
C ILE A 150 6.01 -17.01 -13.80
N LYS A 151 6.61 -17.22 -12.61
CA LYS A 151 8.05 -17.53 -12.52
C LYS A 151 8.43 -18.84 -13.18
N ARG A 152 7.52 -19.81 -13.21
CA ARG A 152 7.78 -21.10 -13.80
C ARG A 152 7.80 -21.05 -15.34
N ASP A 153 6.91 -20.28 -15.96
CA ASP A 153 6.64 -20.34 -17.38
C ASP A 153 7.10 -19.10 -18.18
N LEU A 154 7.16 -17.93 -17.57
CA LEU A 154 7.46 -16.65 -18.24
C LEU A 154 8.94 -16.26 -18.31
N TRP A 155 9.82 -16.95 -17.59
CA TRP A 155 11.27 -16.71 -17.72
C TRP A 155 11.78 -16.94 -19.15
N LEU A 156 11.06 -17.77 -19.90
CA LEU A 156 11.38 -18.11 -21.30
C LEU A 156 10.93 -17.04 -22.31
N CYS A 157 9.89 -16.25 -22.00
CA CYS A 157 9.34 -15.23 -22.91
C CYS A 157 9.83 -13.78 -22.66
N MET A 158 10.49 -13.50 -21.53
CA MET A 158 10.80 -12.11 -21.12
C MET A 158 11.96 -11.43 -21.85
N ASN A 159 12.72 -12.13 -22.71
CA ASN A 159 13.83 -11.48 -23.44
C ASN A 159 13.36 -10.49 -24.50
N ASP A 160 12.15 -10.64 -25.05
CA ASP A 160 11.64 -9.77 -26.13
C ASP A 160 10.95 -8.49 -25.64
N PHE A 161 10.66 -8.36 -24.33
CA PHE A 161 9.87 -7.27 -23.76
C PHE A 161 10.67 -6.26 -22.93
N LYS A 162 11.94 -6.00 -23.23
CA LYS A 162 12.79 -5.08 -22.45
C LYS A 162 12.22 -3.64 -22.29
N LYS A 163 11.50 -3.13 -23.30
CA LYS A 163 10.86 -1.79 -23.22
C LYS A 163 9.64 -1.82 -22.32
N ILE A 164 8.76 -2.81 -22.50
CA ILE A 164 7.54 -2.98 -21.68
C ILE A 164 7.95 -3.24 -20.22
N GLY A 165 8.98 -4.04 -19.97
CA GLY A 165 9.52 -4.31 -18.64
C GLY A 165 9.97 -3.04 -17.90
N ARG A 166 10.57 -2.07 -18.59
CA ARG A 166 10.95 -0.77 -17.98
C ARG A 166 9.72 0.06 -17.59
N ILE A 167 8.72 0.14 -18.48
CA ILE A 167 7.47 0.86 -18.20
C ILE A 167 6.72 0.22 -17.01
N LEU A 168 6.61 -1.11 -16.99
CA LEU A 168 5.98 -1.84 -15.89
C LEU A 168 6.74 -1.67 -14.56
N ALA A 169 8.07 -1.68 -14.60
CA ALA A 169 8.90 -1.44 -13.42
C ALA A 169 8.66 -0.03 -12.87
N PHE A 170 8.71 0.99 -13.72
CA PHE A 170 8.43 2.38 -13.33
C PHE A 170 7.01 2.53 -12.77
N SER A 171 6.00 1.99 -13.46
CA SER A 171 4.60 2.03 -13.01
C SER A 171 4.43 1.36 -11.65
N SER A 172 5.13 0.25 -11.40
CA SER A 172 5.06 -0.46 -10.12
C SER A 172 5.74 0.30 -8.98
N GLU A 173 6.79 1.07 -9.26
CA GLU A 173 7.47 1.90 -8.27
C GLU A 173 6.66 3.13 -7.89
N ILE A 174 6.05 3.81 -8.88
CA ILE A 174 5.30 5.04 -8.65
C ILE A 174 3.88 4.78 -8.11
N SER A 175 3.29 3.61 -8.37
CA SER A 175 1.90 3.31 -8.02
C SER A 175 1.61 3.45 -6.53
N PHE A 176 2.52 3.01 -5.66
CA PHE A 176 2.31 3.06 -4.21
C PHE A 176 2.39 4.48 -3.63
N PRO A 177 3.41 5.30 -3.91
CA PRO A 177 3.41 6.72 -3.52
C PRO A 177 2.22 7.49 -4.10
N LEU A 178 1.91 7.26 -5.38
CA LEU A 178 0.77 7.90 -6.05
C LEU A 178 -0.55 7.54 -5.36
N PHE A 179 -0.74 6.28 -4.98
CA PHE A 179 -1.90 5.84 -4.21
C PHE A 179 -2.01 6.54 -2.85
N LEU A 180 -0.89 6.89 -2.21
CA LEU A 180 -0.93 7.59 -0.93
C LEU A 180 -1.19 9.09 -1.07
N VAL A 181 -0.61 9.76 -2.06
CA VAL A 181 -0.69 11.24 -2.17
C VAL A 181 -1.87 11.75 -2.99
N HIS A 182 -2.46 10.94 -3.89
CA HIS A 182 -3.55 11.43 -4.74
C HIS A 182 -4.73 11.97 -3.93
N TYR A 183 -5.09 11.31 -2.83
CA TYR A 183 -6.24 11.70 -2.03
C TYR A 183 -6.07 13.06 -1.34
N PRO A 184 -4.99 13.34 -0.57
CA PRO A 184 -4.78 14.67 -0.01
C PRO A 184 -4.63 15.77 -1.08
N LEU A 185 -4.21 15.42 -2.30
CA LEU A 185 -4.06 16.39 -3.40
C LEU A 185 -5.35 16.66 -4.21
N LEU A 186 -6.45 15.94 -3.93
CA LEU A 186 -7.71 16.13 -4.66
C LEU A 186 -8.24 17.58 -4.65
N PHE A 187 -7.91 18.37 -3.63
CA PHE A 187 -8.28 19.78 -3.58
C PHE A 187 -7.70 20.61 -4.76
N LEU A 188 -6.57 20.15 -5.34
CA LEU A 188 -5.95 20.80 -6.49
C LEU A 188 -6.86 20.82 -7.72
N VAL A 189 -7.74 19.83 -7.88
CA VAL A 189 -8.73 19.84 -8.97
C VAL A 189 -9.61 21.09 -8.86
N LYS A 190 -10.15 21.35 -7.66
CA LYS A 190 -10.97 22.54 -7.38
C LYS A 190 -10.17 23.83 -7.47
N TYR A 191 -8.89 23.80 -7.11
CA TYR A 191 -8.00 24.94 -7.20
C TYR A 191 -7.72 25.30 -8.66
N PHE A 192 -7.29 24.34 -9.47
CA PHE A 192 -6.98 24.56 -10.89
C PHE A 192 -8.23 24.90 -11.72
N SER A 193 -9.40 24.34 -11.42
CA SER A 193 -10.64 24.65 -12.13
C SER A 193 -11.13 26.09 -11.96
N ARG A 194 -10.49 26.90 -11.09
CA ARG A 194 -10.73 28.34 -10.99
C ARG A 194 -10.04 29.14 -12.09
N PHE A 195 -9.00 28.58 -12.70
CA PHE A 195 -8.14 29.25 -13.67
C PHE A 195 -8.14 28.57 -15.05
N THR A 196 -8.66 27.34 -15.12
CA THR A 196 -8.63 26.51 -16.32
C THR A 196 -9.93 25.70 -16.47
N ASP A 197 -10.13 25.11 -17.66
CA ASP A 197 -11.22 24.18 -17.88
C ASP A 197 -11.07 22.92 -16.99
N TYR A 198 -12.20 22.31 -16.68
CA TYR A 198 -12.26 21.13 -15.78
C TYR A 198 -11.33 19.99 -16.22
N TYR A 199 -11.28 19.69 -17.54
CA TYR A 199 -10.40 18.64 -18.07
C TYR A 199 -8.92 18.97 -17.89
N LEU A 200 -8.54 20.22 -18.15
CA LEU A 200 -7.17 20.69 -17.94
C LEU A 200 -6.81 20.69 -16.46
N ALA A 201 -7.74 21.03 -15.57
CA ALA A 201 -7.55 20.93 -14.12
C ALA A 201 -7.25 19.49 -13.66
N ILE A 202 -7.93 18.49 -14.22
CA ILE A 202 -7.64 17.07 -13.94
C ILE A 202 -6.23 16.69 -14.43
N ILE A 203 -5.85 17.11 -15.63
CA ILE A 203 -4.51 16.81 -16.18
C ILE A 203 -3.42 17.43 -15.29
N LEU A 204 -3.58 18.68 -14.87
CA LEU A 204 -2.66 19.38 -13.98
C LEU A 204 -2.57 18.70 -12.61
N TYR A 205 -3.71 18.28 -12.05
CA TYR A 205 -3.77 17.49 -10.81
C TYR A 205 -3.01 16.13 -10.94
N LEU A 206 -3.24 15.40 -12.03
CA LEU A 206 -2.53 14.13 -12.26
C LEU A 206 -1.02 14.37 -12.42
N GLY A 207 -0.63 15.38 -13.19
CA GLY A 207 0.77 15.76 -13.37
C GLY A 207 1.47 16.11 -12.05
N THR A 208 0.83 16.94 -11.22
CA THR A 208 1.37 17.31 -9.90
C THR A 208 1.43 16.12 -8.95
N SER A 209 0.43 15.23 -8.97
CA SER A 209 0.42 14.02 -8.16
C SER A 209 1.54 13.05 -8.54
N ILE A 210 1.81 12.88 -9.84
CA ILE A 210 2.92 12.07 -10.35
C ILE A 210 4.26 12.69 -9.94
N MET A 211 4.41 14.01 -10.10
CA MET A 211 5.64 14.72 -9.73
C MET A 211 5.96 14.60 -8.23
N ILE A 212 4.97 14.80 -7.37
CA ILE A 212 5.14 14.66 -5.91
C ILE A 212 5.47 13.20 -5.56
N SER A 213 4.81 12.23 -6.20
CA SER A 213 5.09 10.81 -6.00
C SER A 213 6.53 10.45 -6.38
N TRP A 214 7.03 11.01 -7.46
CA TRP A 214 8.42 10.81 -7.90
C TRP A 214 9.43 11.40 -6.93
N ILE A 215 9.18 12.60 -6.42
CA ILE A 215 10.01 13.22 -5.35
C ILE A 215 10.03 12.33 -4.11
N ILE A 216 8.88 11.79 -3.70
CA ILE A 216 8.78 10.86 -2.56
C ILE A 216 9.61 9.60 -2.78
N ILE A 217 9.63 9.02 -4.00
CA ILE A 217 10.48 7.86 -4.34
C ILE A 217 11.95 8.20 -4.14
N ILE A 218 12.41 9.33 -4.67
CA ILE A 218 13.81 9.76 -4.55
C ILE A 218 14.20 9.95 -3.07
N LEU A 219 13.38 10.66 -2.30
CA LEU A 219 13.65 10.91 -0.89
C LEU A 219 13.59 9.62 -0.06
N SER A 220 12.60 8.75 -0.31
CA SER A 220 12.46 7.48 0.41
C SER A 220 13.61 6.51 0.12
N SER A 221 14.14 6.49 -1.09
CA SER A 221 15.28 5.66 -1.45
C SER A 221 16.57 6.12 -0.74
N ARG A 222 16.80 7.43 -0.66
CA ARG A 222 17.91 8.00 0.10
C ARG A 222 17.80 7.71 1.59
N LEU A 223 16.60 7.87 2.16
CA LEU A 223 16.34 7.60 3.56
C LEU A 223 16.53 6.11 3.90
N SER A 224 16.07 5.21 3.05
CA SER A 224 16.23 3.77 3.25
C SER A 224 17.70 3.33 3.18
N LEU A 225 18.50 3.93 2.29
CA LEU A 225 19.94 3.71 2.22
C LEU A 225 20.65 4.19 3.49
N PHE A 226 20.30 5.39 3.98
CA PHE A 226 20.84 5.91 5.23
C PHE A 226 20.56 4.99 6.41
N LEU A 227 19.30 4.54 6.56
CA LEU A 227 18.89 3.64 7.63
C LEU A 227 19.55 2.25 7.54
N SER A 228 19.78 1.75 6.32
CA SER A 228 20.46 0.45 6.14
C SER A 228 21.95 0.53 6.51
N ASN A 229 22.63 1.63 6.20
CA ASN A 229 24.03 1.84 6.54
C ASN A 229 24.23 2.05 8.06
N TYR A 230 23.27 2.69 8.73
CA TYR A 230 23.32 2.86 10.19
C TYR A 230 23.19 1.53 10.95
N LYS A 231 22.47 0.55 10.39
CA LYS A 231 22.29 -0.78 11.00
C LYS A 231 23.52 -1.70 10.83
N GLN A 232 24.47 -1.35 9.96
CA GLN A 232 25.72 -2.12 9.75
C GLN A 232 26.88 -1.59 10.58
N ARG A 233 26.73 -0.47 11.28
CA ARG A 233 27.67 0.06 12.28
C ARG A 233 27.21 -0.34 13.67
#